data_3e1f10486c7c5caa708ab5fc9a756c45
#
_entry.id   3e1f10486c7c5caa708ab5fc9a756c45
#
_cell.length_a   1.000
_cell.length_b   1.000
_cell.length_c   1.000
_cell.angle_alpha   90.00
_cell.angle_beta   90.00
_cell.angle_gamma   90.00
#
_symmetry.space_group_name_H-M   'P 1'
#
loop_
_entity.id
_entity.type
_entity.pdbx_description
1 polymer ?
#
loop_
_entity_poly.entity_id
_entity_poly.type
_entity_poly.pdbx_seq_one_letter_code
_entity_poly.pdbx_strand_id
1 'polypeptide(L)'
;MEPRRRRRGLIVRNGLTFIASVVVLSATLAVDPAGVGASSPADQGVTATTIRIGFPVINFPALAVVGVHLNDGNFQDAISALTSYMNAHGGIDGRRIVPYVALDDPAITASSQTVCTQLTEDDHVFVAIAPVYPDCYQATHDTPVIDGTLPGTLPASAAVDFNLTPPDEAYDPIQFAAFKKAGVFTGKRVGIYYGSGVDGPEATSVQSDLKKLNVDVVQMAGDDAPATDTAAVDQDTQTIALRFKSEGVNEVVAVGGSGATDCPRALDGIQSTYKPPWIATNYTSISSDIAAAKGGNPYYDNVMTSDPSLSVYQAWQDPAIQKCYKIVHKAYPSDPISPPPNPDTPAAAADSSNATYAAVVSVCSTLAIVAAIADHAGRDLTVASFTKAGYGLRNVTLPGSSEPVSFGPNQPYPQGRPHLLVYSTKLGTLVPAPSRDGG
;
A
#
# COMPACT_ATOMS: atom_id res chain seq x y z
N MET A 1 26.30 -44.05 24.66
CA MET A 1 26.05 -45.44 24.22
C MET A 1 25.58 -45.41 22.79
N GLU A 2 26.49 -45.60 21.87
CA GLU A 2 26.21 -45.96 20.48
C GLU A 2 25.84 -47.46 20.41
N PRO A 3 25.17 -47.92 19.33
CA PRO A 3 26.01 -48.50 18.29
C PRO A 3 25.58 -48.27 16.83
N ARG A 4 26.62 -48.17 16.01
CA ARG A 4 26.69 -48.30 14.55
C ARG A 4 26.11 -49.62 14.02
N ARG A 5 25.55 -49.61 12.79
CA ARG A 5 25.68 -50.67 11.76
C ARG A 5 25.28 -50.11 10.41
N ARG A 6 26.21 -49.98 9.50
CA ARG A 6 26.78 -50.87 8.46
C ARG A 6 25.94 -51.01 7.19
N ARG A 7 26.60 -50.55 6.16
CA ARG A 7 26.45 -50.69 4.70
C ARG A 7 25.96 -52.05 4.20
N ARG A 8 25.26 -52.05 3.06
CA ARG A 8 25.47 -53.02 1.97
C ARG A 8 25.08 -52.38 0.64
N GLY A 9 26.01 -52.39 -0.30
CA GLY A 9 25.85 -52.03 -1.69
C GLY A 9 25.30 -53.20 -2.50
N LEU A 10 24.72 -52.91 -3.63
CA LEU A 10 24.44 -53.90 -4.68
C LEU A 10 24.76 -53.31 -6.03
N ILE A 11 25.67 -53.98 -6.73
CA ILE A 11 26.11 -53.77 -8.11
C ILE A 11 25.28 -54.70 -9.00
N VAL A 12 24.74 -54.19 -10.08
CA VAL A 12 24.32 -54.99 -11.25
C VAL A 12 24.47 -54.06 -12.48
N ARG A 13 25.39 -54.24 -13.29
CA ARG A 13 25.84 -55.03 -14.43
C ARG A 13 25.02 -54.75 -15.72
N ASN A 14 25.73 -54.17 -16.66
CA ASN A 14 25.70 -54.06 -18.10
C ASN A 14 24.67 -54.90 -18.89
N GLY A 15 24.04 -54.26 -19.87
CA GLY A 15 23.45 -54.88 -21.03
C GLY A 15 23.55 -53.95 -22.27
N LEU A 16 24.55 -54.25 -23.12
CA LEU A 16 24.65 -53.69 -24.48
C LEU A 16 23.59 -54.35 -25.35
N THR A 17 22.84 -53.55 -26.09
CA THR A 17 22.11 -54.03 -27.26
C THR A 17 22.31 -53.08 -28.46
N PHE A 18 22.98 -53.58 -29.49
CA PHE A 18 23.17 -53.00 -30.80
C PHE A 18 21.82 -53.04 -31.55
N ILE A 19 21.42 -51.90 -32.14
CA ILE A 19 20.40 -51.92 -33.20
C ILE A 19 20.92 -51.03 -34.37
N ALA A 20 20.80 -51.63 -35.54
CA ALA A 20 21.35 -51.20 -36.80
C ALA A 20 20.75 -49.91 -37.35
N SER A 21 21.63 -49.12 -37.98
CA SER A 21 21.29 -47.92 -38.73
C SER A 21 20.66 -48.27 -40.12
N VAL A 22 19.47 -47.76 -40.36
CA VAL A 22 18.90 -47.67 -41.71
C VAL A 22 19.00 -46.20 -42.12
N VAL A 23 19.85 -45.92 -43.08
CA VAL A 23 20.00 -44.63 -43.75
C VAL A 23 18.92 -44.53 -44.84
N VAL A 24 17.92 -43.69 -44.62
CA VAL A 24 16.98 -43.28 -45.68
C VAL A 24 17.39 -41.88 -46.13
N LEU A 25 17.89 -41.80 -47.35
CA LEU A 25 18.26 -40.54 -48.04
C LEU A 25 16.93 -39.93 -48.56
N SER A 26 16.42 -38.91 -47.84
CA SER A 26 15.30 -38.10 -48.28
C SER A 26 15.82 -36.75 -48.75
N ALA A 27 15.71 -36.48 -50.04
CA ALA A 27 15.99 -35.16 -50.63
C ALA A 27 14.90 -34.18 -50.14
N THR A 28 15.27 -33.26 -49.27
CA THR A 28 14.40 -32.14 -48.88
C THR A 28 14.63 -30.96 -49.81
N LEU A 29 13.62 -30.63 -50.59
CA LEU A 29 13.48 -29.33 -51.23
C LEU A 29 13.50 -28.24 -50.15
N ALA A 30 14.50 -27.39 -50.19
CA ALA A 30 14.57 -26.18 -49.38
C ALA A 30 13.48 -25.21 -49.87
N VAL A 31 12.35 -25.18 -49.17
CA VAL A 31 11.43 -24.06 -49.19
C VAL A 31 11.92 -23.12 -48.11
N ASP A 32 12.44 -21.95 -48.47
CA ASP A 32 12.72 -20.85 -47.55
C ASP A 32 11.41 -20.52 -46.83
N PRO A 33 11.29 -20.72 -45.51
CA PRO A 33 10.20 -20.11 -44.77
C PRO A 33 10.54 -18.63 -44.67
N ALA A 34 9.81 -17.81 -45.44
CA ALA A 34 9.73 -16.38 -45.16
C ALA A 34 9.56 -16.25 -43.62
N GLY A 35 10.50 -15.53 -42.99
CA GLY A 35 10.57 -15.42 -41.53
C GLY A 35 9.24 -14.93 -40.93
N VAL A 36 8.47 -15.88 -40.45
CA VAL A 36 7.48 -15.61 -39.42
C VAL A 36 8.32 -15.35 -38.19
N GLY A 37 8.56 -14.07 -37.90
CA GLY A 37 9.19 -13.67 -36.65
C GLY A 37 8.45 -14.40 -35.54
N ALA A 38 9.16 -15.27 -34.83
CA ALA A 38 8.63 -15.90 -33.62
C ALA A 38 8.25 -14.74 -32.69
N SER A 39 6.94 -14.45 -32.63
CA SER A 39 6.43 -13.59 -31.57
C SER A 39 6.85 -14.26 -30.25
N SER A 40 7.59 -13.52 -29.43
CA SER A 40 7.84 -13.95 -28.05
C SER A 40 6.51 -14.43 -27.48
N PRO A 41 6.51 -15.51 -26.67
CA PRO A 41 5.28 -15.96 -26.03
C PRO A 41 4.65 -14.72 -25.37
N ALA A 42 3.39 -14.43 -25.71
CA ALA A 42 2.69 -13.33 -25.09
C ALA A 42 2.67 -13.61 -23.58
N ASP A 43 3.07 -12.62 -22.80
CA ASP A 43 3.01 -12.76 -21.35
C ASP A 43 1.57 -12.99 -20.93
N GLN A 44 1.42 -13.66 -19.78
CA GLN A 44 0.13 -13.94 -19.20
C GLN A 44 -0.74 -12.69 -19.16
N GLY A 45 -1.98 -12.80 -19.58
CA GLY A 45 -2.98 -11.73 -19.51
C GLY A 45 -2.90 -10.65 -20.57
N VAL A 46 -1.93 -10.69 -21.49
CA VAL A 46 -1.78 -9.73 -22.59
C VAL A 46 -1.89 -10.40 -23.94
N THR A 47 -2.63 -9.79 -24.84
CA THR A 47 -2.69 -10.14 -26.25
C THR A 47 -2.51 -8.88 -27.10
N ALA A 48 -2.50 -9.02 -28.42
CA ALA A 48 -2.44 -7.88 -29.33
C ALA A 48 -3.64 -6.90 -29.17
N THR A 49 -4.77 -7.38 -28.64
CA THR A 49 -6.03 -6.64 -28.57
C THR A 49 -6.65 -6.53 -27.17
N THR A 50 -6.09 -7.20 -26.18
CA THR A 50 -6.63 -7.21 -24.82
C THR A 50 -5.53 -7.14 -23.76
N ILE A 51 -5.86 -6.56 -22.61
CA ILE A 51 -5.08 -6.61 -21.39
C ILE A 51 -6.03 -6.98 -20.23
N ARG A 52 -5.67 -8.02 -19.47
CA ARG A 52 -6.43 -8.48 -18.29
C ARG A 52 -5.88 -7.80 -17.06
N ILE A 53 -6.74 -7.13 -16.31
CA ILE A 53 -6.39 -6.41 -15.08
C ILE A 53 -7.17 -7.02 -13.93
N GLY A 54 -6.46 -7.45 -12.88
CA GLY A 54 -7.04 -7.99 -11.66
C GLY A 54 -7.31 -6.87 -10.64
N PHE A 55 -8.46 -6.96 -10.00
CA PHE A 55 -8.90 -6.05 -8.94
C PHE A 55 -9.31 -6.88 -7.72
N PRO A 56 -8.40 -7.17 -6.80
CA PRO A 56 -8.77 -7.65 -5.48
C PRO A 56 -9.42 -6.51 -4.71
N VAL A 57 -10.72 -6.65 -4.45
CA VAL A 57 -11.54 -5.63 -3.78
C VAL A 57 -11.86 -6.08 -2.38
N ILE A 58 -11.57 -5.25 -1.39
CA ILE A 58 -11.89 -5.54 0.01
C ILE A 58 -13.40 -5.69 0.18
N ASN A 59 -13.80 -6.80 0.80
CA ASN A 59 -15.19 -7.08 1.18
C ASN A 59 -15.52 -6.35 2.50
N PHE A 60 -15.69 -5.03 2.46
CA PHE A 60 -16.01 -4.24 3.64
C PHE A 60 -17.22 -4.75 4.43
N PRO A 61 -18.33 -5.21 3.81
CA PRO A 61 -19.44 -5.80 4.55
C PRO A 61 -19.06 -7.00 5.43
N ALA A 62 -18.04 -7.79 5.05
CA ALA A 62 -17.59 -8.92 5.86
C ALA A 62 -16.93 -8.46 7.17
N LEU A 63 -16.33 -7.27 7.21
CA LEU A 63 -15.70 -6.72 8.41
C LEU A 63 -16.71 -6.37 9.51
N ALA A 64 -18.00 -6.27 9.19
CA ALA A 64 -19.05 -6.01 10.17
C ALA A 64 -19.13 -7.09 11.27
N VAL A 65 -18.72 -8.33 10.98
CA VAL A 65 -18.68 -9.42 11.97
C VAL A 65 -17.65 -9.18 13.08
N VAL A 66 -16.60 -8.38 12.79
CA VAL A 66 -15.58 -7.98 13.77
C VAL A 66 -15.80 -6.55 14.28
N GLY A 67 -16.99 -5.98 14.05
CA GLY A 67 -17.38 -4.66 14.55
C GLY A 67 -16.88 -3.48 13.72
N VAL A 68 -16.25 -3.72 12.55
CA VAL A 68 -15.77 -2.67 11.66
C VAL A 68 -16.82 -2.38 10.59
N HIS A 69 -17.33 -1.15 10.57
CA HIS A 69 -18.36 -0.70 9.63
C HIS A 69 -17.78 0.41 8.75
N LEU A 70 -17.30 0.04 7.56
CA LEU A 70 -16.74 0.95 6.56
C LEU A 70 -17.57 0.89 5.28
N ASN A 71 -17.69 2.02 4.60
CA ASN A 71 -18.31 2.14 3.30
C ASN A 71 -17.45 3.04 2.41
N ASP A 72 -16.57 2.42 1.64
CA ASP A 72 -15.65 3.12 0.73
C ASP A 72 -16.20 3.24 -0.70
N GLY A 73 -17.51 3.05 -0.84
CA GLY A 73 -18.22 3.10 -2.12
C GLY A 73 -18.22 1.77 -2.87
N ASN A 74 -18.78 1.81 -4.08
CA ASN A 74 -18.93 0.62 -4.91
C ASN A 74 -17.75 0.49 -5.88
N PHE A 75 -16.72 -0.26 -5.50
CA PHE A 75 -15.55 -0.52 -6.34
C PHE A 75 -15.91 -1.25 -7.62
N GLN A 76 -16.84 -2.21 -7.60
CA GLN A 76 -17.21 -2.98 -8.78
C GLN A 76 -17.83 -2.08 -9.86
N ASP A 77 -18.72 -1.17 -9.46
CA ASP A 77 -19.34 -0.21 -10.37
C ASP A 77 -18.36 0.82 -10.87
N ALA A 78 -17.45 1.30 -10.02
CA ALA A 78 -16.37 2.21 -10.44
C ALA A 78 -15.44 1.55 -11.46
N ILE A 79 -15.00 0.30 -11.22
CA ILE A 79 -14.17 -0.48 -12.15
C ILE A 79 -14.90 -0.68 -13.48
N SER A 80 -16.15 -1.12 -13.44
CA SER A 80 -16.97 -1.36 -14.62
C SER A 80 -17.16 -0.09 -15.47
N ALA A 81 -17.51 1.03 -14.83
CA ALA A 81 -17.74 2.30 -15.52
C ALA A 81 -16.47 2.83 -16.16
N LEU A 82 -15.36 2.88 -15.39
CA LEU A 82 -14.11 3.47 -15.85
C LEU A 82 -13.43 2.63 -16.91
N THR A 83 -13.40 1.30 -16.77
CA THR A 83 -12.85 0.39 -17.80
C THR A 83 -13.68 0.41 -19.07
N SER A 84 -15.01 0.45 -18.95
CA SER A 84 -15.90 0.61 -20.11
C SER A 84 -15.69 1.94 -20.84
N TYR A 85 -15.54 3.03 -20.10
CA TYR A 85 -15.21 4.33 -20.67
C TYR A 85 -13.86 4.32 -21.38
N MET A 86 -12.81 3.79 -20.78
CA MET A 86 -11.49 3.67 -21.40
C MET A 86 -11.55 2.81 -22.67
N ASN A 87 -12.25 1.69 -22.63
CA ASN A 87 -12.44 0.81 -23.80
C ASN A 87 -13.15 1.51 -24.96
N ALA A 88 -14.15 2.35 -24.67
CA ALA A 88 -14.84 3.13 -25.69
C ALA A 88 -13.96 4.24 -26.30
N HIS A 89 -12.85 4.60 -25.64
CA HIS A 89 -11.90 5.62 -26.10
C HIS A 89 -10.54 5.03 -26.56
N GLY A 90 -10.51 3.74 -26.91
CA GLY A 90 -9.31 3.10 -27.48
C GLY A 90 -8.57 2.17 -26.52
N GLY A 91 -8.98 2.05 -25.27
CA GLY A 91 -8.36 1.18 -24.28
C GLY A 91 -6.99 1.68 -23.82
N ILE A 92 -6.06 0.76 -23.57
CA ILE A 92 -4.67 1.04 -23.20
C ILE A 92 -3.79 0.61 -24.36
N ASP A 93 -3.10 1.54 -25.00
CA ASP A 93 -2.28 1.32 -26.20
C ASP A 93 -3.00 0.45 -27.27
N GLY A 94 -4.29 0.78 -27.52
CA GLY A 94 -5.14 0.06 -28.49
C GLY A 94 -5.67 -1.30 -28.00
N ARG A 95 -5.37 -1.72 -26.77
CA ARG A 95 -5.87 -2.96 -26.16
C ARG A 95 -7.09 -2.69 -25.32
N ARG A 96 -8.10 -3.54 -25.48
CA ARG A 96 -9.29 -3.51 -24.63
C ARG A 96 -8.96 -4.07 -23.23
N ILE A 97 -9.31 -3.33 -22.22
CA ILE A 97 -9.21 -3.76 -20.81
C ILE A 97 -10.26 -4.83 -20.54
N VAL A 98 -9.86 -5.94 -19.93
CA VAL A 98 -10.72 -6.99 -19.41
C VAL A 98 -10.52 -7.02 -17.89
N PRO A 99 -11.43 -6.40 -17.11
CA PRO A 99 -11.31 -6.39 -15.65
C PRO A 99 -11.74 -7.73 -15.06
N TYR A 100 -11.00 -8.20 -14.06
CA TYR A 100 -11.33 -9.36 -13.22
C TYR A 100 -11.40 -8.87 -11.77
N VAL A 101 -12.58 -8.98 -11.16
CA VAL A 101 -12.83 -8.52 -9.80
C VAL A 101 -13.00 -9.71 -8.88
N ALA A 102 -12.20 -9.78 -7.82
CA ALA A 102 -12.31 -10.79 -6.77
C ALA A 102 -12.48 -10.11 -5.41
N LEU A 103 -13.42 -10.60 -4.60
CA LEU A 103 -13.68 -10.05 -3.26
C LEU A 103 -12.71 -10.67 -2.26
N ASP A 104 -11.97 -9.83 -1.55
CA ASP A 104 -11.05 -10.23 -0.50
C ASP A 104 -11.61 -9.89 0.88
N ASP A 105 -11.61 -10.87 1.77
CA ASP A 105 -11.94 -10.68 3.18
C ASP A 105 -10.64 -10.58 3.99
N PRO A 106 -10.20 -9.35 4.33
CA PRO A 106 -8.91 -9.15 4.97
C PRO A 106 -8.85 -9.69 6.41
N ALA A 107 -9.99 -10.02 7.02
CA ALA A 107 -10.04 -10.70 8.32
C ALA A 107 -9.64 -12.18 8.22
N ILE A 108 -9.55 -12.73 7.01
CA ILE A 108 -9.26 -14.13 6.76
C ILE A 108 -8.03 -14.23 5.83
N THR A 109 -6.85 -14.48 6.38
CA THR A 109 -5.60 -14.59 5.59
C THR A 109 -5.72 -15.55 4.40
N ALA A 110 -6.48 -16.66 4.54
CA ALA A 110 -6.73 -17.59 3.44
C ALA A 110 -7.57 -16.99 2.30
N SER A 111 -8.34 -15.93 2.55
CA SER A 111 -9.10 -15.22 1.51
C SER A 111 -8.16 -14.53 0.53
N SER A 112 -7.23 -13.74 1.01
CA SER A 112 -6.27 -13.02 0.17
C SER A 112 -5.41 -13.99 -0.67
N GLN A 113 -5.02 -15.12 -0.09
CA GLN A 113 -4.32 -16.18 -0.83
C GLN A 113 -5.21 -16.79 -1.93
N THR A 114 -6.50 -17.01 -1.64
CA THR A 114 -7.47 -17.53 -2.62
C THR A 114 -7.69 -16.55 -3.75
N VAL A 115 -7.87 -15.27 -3.42
CA VAL A 115 -8.04 -14.17 -4.40
C VAL A 115 -6.81 -14.05 -5.30
N CYS A 116 -5.61 -14.11 -4.73
CA CYS A 116 -4.38 -14.10 -5.50
C CYS A 116 -4.34 -15.29 -6.48
N THR A 117 -4.58 -16.52 -6.01
CA THR A 117 -4.60 -17.71 -6.86
C THR A 117 -5.64 -17.60 -7.96
N GLN A 118 -6.86 -17.16 -7.65
CA GLN A 118 -7.90 -16.94 -8.64
C GLN A 118 -7.43 -15.98 -9.74
N LEU A 119 -6.91 -14.81 -9.36
CA LEU A 119 -6.54 -13.78 -10.33
C LEU A 119 -5.32 -14.19 -11.17
N THR A 120 -4.33 -14.86 -10.56
CA THR A 120 -3.10 -15.22 -11.26
C THR A 120 -3.20 -16.54 -12.03
N GLU A 121 -3.82 -17.59 -11.45
CA GLU A 121 -3.83 -18.92 -12.03
C GLU A 121 -5.09 -19.20 -12.87
N ASP A 122 -6.27 -18.74 -12.43
CA ASP A 122 -7.52 -19.01 -13.14
C ASP A 122 -7.84 -17.91 -14.18
N ASP A 123 -7.74 -16.65 -13.77
CA ASP A 123 -8.07 -15.50 -14.60
C ASP A 123 -6.89 -15.03 -15.46
N HIS A 124 -5.68 -15.46 -15.13
CA HIS A 124 -4.45 -15.11 -15.83
C HIS A 124 -4.30 -13.61 -16.06
N VAL A 125 -4.39 -12.82 -14.99
CA VAL A 125 -4.24 -11.36 -15.10
C VAL A 125 -2.79 -10.96 -15.40
N PHE A 126 -2.62 -9.85 -16.13
CA PHE A 126 -1.32 -9.28 -16.43
C PHE A 126 -0.78 -8.43 -15.28
N VAL A 127 -1.66 -7.70 -14.61
CA VAL A 127 -1.34 -6.78 -13.51
C VAL A 127 -2.48 -6.83 -12.50
N ALA A 128 -2.13 -6.77 -11.20
CA ALA A 128 -3.10 -6.66 -10.10
C ALA A 128 -3.05 -5.25 -9.50
N ILE A 129 -4.23 -4.71 -9.14
CA ILE A 129 -4.38 -3.36 -8.59
C ILE A 129 -4.81 -3.46 -7.13
N ALA A 130 -4.06 -2.81 -6.24
CA ALA A 130 -4.33 -2.67 -4.81
C ALA A 130 -4.56 -3.99 -4.04
N PRO A 131 -3.72 -5.03 -4.22
CA PRO A 131 -3.84 -6.26 -3.44
C PRO A 131 -3.40 -6.03 -1.99
N VAL A 132 -4.10 -6.68 -1.04
CA VAL A 132 -3.76 -6.62 0.39
C VAL A 132 -2.43 -7.32 0.67
N TYR A 133 -2.14 -8.44 -0.03
CA TYR A 133 -0.90 -9.21 0.09
C TYR A 133 -0.20 -9.33 -1.27
N PRO A 134 0.64 -8.37 -1.65
CA PRO A 134 1.27 -8.33 -2.97
C PRO A 134 2.26 -9.46 -3.23
N ASP A 135 2.89 -10.03 -2.19
CA ASP A 135 3.93 -11.06 -2.33
C ASP A 135 3.47 -12.29 -3.10
N CYS A 136 2.21 -12.68 -2.96
CA CYS A 136 1.65 -13.81 -3.69
C CYS A 136 1.65 -13.56 -5.20
N TYR A 137 1.27 -12.36 -5.63
CA TYR A 137 1.24 -11.98 -7.07
C TYR A 137 2.63 -11.98 -7.68
N GLN A 138 3.61 -11.55 -6.92
CA GLN A 138 5.00 -11.53 -7.34
C GLN A 138 5.59 -12.93 -7.42
N ALA A 139 5.28 -13.81 -6.45
CA ALA A 139 5.70 -15.19 -6.45
C ALA A 139 5.06 -16.01 -7.57
N THR A 140 3.91 -15.55 -8.07
CA THR A 140 3.14 -16.25 -9.09
C THR A 140 3.23 -15.49 -10.42
N HIS A 141 3.98 -16.04 -11.36
CA HIS A 141 4.20 -15.51 -12.72
C HIS A 141 4.80 -14.09 -12.80
N ASP A 142 5.50 -13.63 -11.74
CA ASP A 142 6.05 -12.27 -11.64
C ASP A 142 4.99 -11.18 -11.96
N THR A 143 3.73 -11.42 -11.55
CA THR A 143 2.61 -10.54 -11.86
C THR A 143 2.84 -9.15 -11.27
N PRO A 144 2.93 -8.08 -12.08
CA PRO A 144 3.11 -6.73 -11.58
C PRO A 144 1.96 -6.29 -10.68
N VAL A 145 2.29 -5.50 -9.67
CA VAL A 145 1.34 -4.92 -8.74
C VAL A 145 1.35 -3.40 -8.85
N ILE A 146 0.20 -2.79 -8.69
CA ILE A 146 0.02 -1.35 -8.57
C ILE A 146 -0.64 -1.06 -7.25
N ASP A 147 -0.02 -0.18 -6.43
CA ASP A 147 -0.54 0.30 -5.16
C ASP A 147 -0.91 -0.84 -4.18
N GLY A 148 -0.03 -1.84 -4.10
CA GLY A 148 -0.19 -2.94 -3.15
C GLY A 148 -0.07 -2.44 -1.72
N THR A 149 -0.98 -2.87 -0.86
CA THR A 149 -0.92 -2.56 0.56
C THR A 149 0.12 -3.46 1.22
N LEU A 150 1.30 -2.93 1.50
CA LEU A 150 2.35 -3.66 2.21
C LEU A 150 2.26 -3.42 3.71
N PRO A 151 2.21 -4.46 4.53
CA PRO A 151 2.62 -4.32 5.91
C PRO A 151 4.15 -4.25 5.99
N GLY A 152 4.67 -3.05 6.11
CA GLY A 152 5.96 -2.77 6.74
C GLY A 152 7.26 -2.96 5.97
N THR A 153 7.39 -3.79 4.96
CA THR A 153 8.66 -3.93 4.24
C THR A 153 8.46 -4.38 2.81
N LEU A 154 8.99 -3.61 1.85
CA LEU A 154 9.24 -4.14 0.51
C LEU A 154 10.38 -5.18 0.65
N PRO A 155 10.15 -6.47 0.39
CA PRO A 155 11.27 -7.40 0.25
C PRO A 155 12.17 -6.86 -0.86
N ALA A 156 13.49 -6.84 -0.63
CA ALA A 156 14.47 -6.37 -1.62
C ALA A 156 14.46 -7.17 -2.95
N SER A 157 13.65 -8.22 -3.02
CA SER A 157 13.41 -9.10 -4.18
C SER A 157 12.03 -8.93 -4.80
N ALA A 158 11.20 -8.00 -4.30
CA ALA A 158 9.86 -7.83 -4.80
C ALA A 158 9.90 -7.38 -6.26
N ALA A 159 9.37 -8.20 -7.14
CA ALA A 159 9.01 -7.77 -8.47
C ALA A 159 8.02 -6.60 -8.31
N VAL A 160 8.21 -5.61 -9.02
CA VAL A 160 7.42 -4.48 -9.47
C VAL A 160 6.10 -4.22 -8.75
N ASP A 161 6.17 -3.54 -7.61
CA ASP A 161 5.03 -2.86 -7.02
C ASP A 161 5.22 -1.34 -7.23
N PHE A 162 4.40 -0.73 -8.07
CA PHE A 162 4.41 0.72 -8.29
C PHE A 162 3.36 1.37 -7.40
N ASN A 163 3.81 1.93 -6.29
CA ASN A 163 2.94 2.55 -5.31
C ASN A 163 2.64 4.02 -5.66
N LEU A 164 1.45 4.48 -5.30
CA LEU A 164 1.05 5.89 -5.42
C LEU A 164 1.56 6.74 -4.25
N THR A 165 1.94 6.10 -3.15
CA THR A 165 2.53 6.73 -1.97
C THR A 165 3.83 6.02 -1.61
N PRO A 166 4.79 6.70 -0.97
CA PRO A 166 5.98 6.04 -0.45
C PRO A 166 5.60 5.12 0.72
N PRO A 167 6.26 3.96 0.89
CA PRO A 167 6.14 3.17 2.10
C PRO A 167 6.70 3.94 3.30
N ASP A 168 6.21 3.64 4.51
CA ASP A 168 6.57 4.35 5.74
C ASP A 168 8.08 4.45 5.94
N GLU A 169 8.82 3.37 5.79
CA GLU A 169 10.29 3.36 5.93
C GLU A 169 11.02 4.33 4.99
N ALA A 170 10.48 4.55 3.79
CA ALA A 170 11.05 5.49 2.83
C ALA A 170 10.59 6.93 3.10
N TYR A 171 9.43 7.09 3.71
CA TYR A 171 8.85 8.37 4.02
C TYR A 171 9.33 8.95 5.36
N ASP A 172 9.63 8.11 6.33
CA ASP A 172 10.08 8.51 7.68
C ASP A 172 11.22 9.55 7.68
N PRO A 173 12.32 9.38 6.95
CA PRO A 173 13.37 10.39 6.90
C PRO A 173 12.87 11.76 6.42
N ILE A 174 11.89 11.76 5.50
CA ILE A 174 11.33 12.96 4.89
C ILE A 174 10.42 13.68 5.89
N GLN A 175 9.50 12.93 6.53
CA GLN A 175 8.60 13.52 7.52
C GLN A 175 9.35 14.02 8.76
N PHE A 176 10.35 13.29 9.27
CA PHE A 176 11.12 13.73 10.42
C PHE A 176 11.97 14.99 10.12
N ALA A 177 12.51 15.09 8.91
CA ALA A 177 13.18 16.32 8.49
C ALA A 177 12.20 17.51 8.47
N ALA A 178 10.97 17.31 8.05
CA ALA A 178 9.92 18.32 8.07
C ALA A 178 9.49 18.69 9.50
N PHE A 179 9.27 17.71 10.39
CA PHE A 179 9.00 17.96 11.81
C PHE A 179 10.14 18.73 12.49
N LYS A 180 11.40 18.36 12.20
CA LYS A 180 12.55 19.09 12.73
C LYS A 180 12.58 20.53 12.23
N LYS A 181 12.37 20.76 10.93
CA LYS A 181 12.30 22.10 10.34
C LYS A 181 11.20 22.94 10.98
N ALA A 182 10.04 22.30 11.29
CA ALA A 182 8.95 22.94 12.02
C ALA A 182 9.25 23.17 13.52
N GLY A 183 10.42 22.77 14.02
CA GLY A 183 10.83 22.97 15.41
C GLY A 183 10.19 22.02 16.42
N VAL A 184 9.55 20.95 15.98
CA VAL A 184 8.84 19.99 16.85
C VAL A 184 9.77 19.35 17.87
N PHE A 185 11.00 19.03 17.48
CA PHE A 185 11.99 18.39 18.36
C PHE A 185 12.86 19.36 19.16
N THR A 186 12.60 20.67 19.11
CA THR A 186 13.42 21.66 19.81
C THR A 186 13.29 21.53 21.32
N GLY A 187 14.41 21.21 22.03
CA GLY A 187 14.42 21.00 23.48
C GLY A 187 13.66 19.76 23.95
N LYS A 188 13.41 18.81 23.05
CA LYS A 188 12.68 17.59 23.36
C LYS A 188 13.61 16.43 23.67
N ARG A 189 13.15 15.60 24.61
CA ARG A 189 13.67 14.27 24.93
C ARG A 189 12.66 13.26 24.37
N VAL A 190 13.05 12.56 23.33
CA VAL A 190 12.13 11.73 22.53
C VAL A 190 12.13 10.30 23.04
N GLY A 191 10.94 9.76 23.25
CA GLY A 191 10.69 8.33 23.39
C GLY A 191 10.10 7.76 22.10
N ILE A 192 10.58 6.60 21.66
CA ILE A 192 10.01 5.87 20.52
C ILE A 192 9.18 4.73 21.09
N TYR A 193 7.89 4.73 20.74
CA TYR A 193 6.94 3.67 21.03
C TYR A 193 6.61 2.91 19.74
N TYR A 194 6.52 1.59 19.80
CA TYR A 194 6.08 0.77 18.66
C TYR A 194 5.25 -0.42 19.13
N GLY A 195 4.33 -0.89 18.30
CA GLY A 195 3.56 -2.09 18.55
C GLY A 195 4.38 -3.36 18.36
N SER A 196 3.89 -4.48 18.89
CA SER A 196 4.60 -5.75 18.86
C SER A 196 4.76 -6.33 17.45
N GLY A 197 5.90 -6.94 17.22
CA GLY A 197 6.17 -7.82 16.08
C GLY A 197 6.58 -7.09 14.81
N VAL A 198 5.65 -6.48 14.09
CA VAL A 198 5.90 -5.92 12.74
C VAL A 198 6.56 -4.54 12.75
N ASP A 199 6.29 -3.71 13.76
CA ASP A 199 6.79 -2.33 13.81
C ASP A 199 8.22 -2.18 14.36
N GLY A 200 8.80 -3.24 14.92
CA GLY A 200 10.14 -3.22 15.52
C GLY A 200 11.28 -2.85 14.56
N PRO A 201 11.36 -3.44 13.36
CA PRO A 201 12.34 -3.05 12.34
C PRO A 201 12.22 -1.59 11.93
N GLU A 202 10.99 -1.08 11.70
CA GLU A 202 10.71 0.31 11.39
C GLU A 202 11.15 1.23 12.54
N ALA A 203 10.82 0.89 13.80
CA ALA A 203 11.24 1.67 14.97
C ALA A 203 12.77 1.80 15.07
N THR A 204 13.50 0.76 14.69
CA THR A 204 14.97 0.79 14.63
C THR A 204 15.45 1.75 13.53
N SER A 205 14.81 1.77 12.37
CA SER A 205 15.09 2.72 11.30
C SER A 205 14.78 4.15 11.74
N VAL A 206 13.60 4.38 12.31
CA VAL A 206 13.17 5.67 12.89
C VAL A 206 14.18 6.20 13.92
N GLN A 207 14.65 5.33 14.83
CA GLN A 207 15.68 5.72 15.79
C GLN A 207 16.96 6.21 15.10
N SER A 208 17.39 5.51 14.04
CA SER A 208 18.55 5.89 13.26
C SER A 208 18.36 7.25 12.58
N ASP A 209 17.20 7.50 11.99
CA ASP A 209 16.91 8.73 11.27
C ASP A 209 16.78 9.92 12.20
N LEU A 210 16.14 9.78 13.34
CA LEU A 210 16.10 10.80 14.37
C LEU A 210 17.51 11.15 14.90
N LYS A 211 18.37 10.14 15.08
CA LYS A 211 19.79 10.36 15.46
C LYS A 211 20.57 11.10 14.39
N LYS A 212 20.39 10.78 13.09
CA LYS A 212 21.01 11.53 11.97
C LYS A 212 20.57 12.99 11.97
N LEU A 213 19.36 13.27 12.42
CA LEU A 213 18.85 14.62 12.62
C LEU A 213 19.30 15.28 13.93
N ASN A 214 20.14 14.65 14.74
CA ASN A 214 20.55 15.13 16.08
C ASN A 214 19.34 15.39 17.00
N VAL A 215 18.37 14.51 17.01
CA VAL A 215 17.25 14.47 17.96
C VAL A 215 17.66 13.65 19.18
N ASP A 216 17.36 14.14 20.39
CA ASP A 216 17.69 13.45 21.64
C ASP A 216 16.71 12.30 21.90
N VAL A 217 17.01 11.12 21.33
CA VAL A 217 16.24 9.89 21.56
C VAL A 217 16.78 9.21 22.81
N VAL A 218 16.02 9.28 23.90
CA VAL A 218 16.44 8.77 25.21
C VAL A 218 15.95 7.37 25.50
N GLN A 219 14.84 6.93 24.89
CA GLN A 219 14.23 5.64 25.11
C GLN A 219 13.53 5.13 23.86
N MET A 220 13.62 3.83 23.64
CA MET A 220 12.81 3.09 22.67
C MET A 220 12.20 1.87 23.38
N ALA A 221 10.91 1.66 23.25
CA ALA A 221 10.21 0.54 23.87
C ALA A 221 9.06 0.07 22.97
N GLY A 222 8.97 -1.24 22.83
CA GLY A 222 7.89 -1.93 22.14
C GLY A 222 6.95 -2.63 23.09
N ASP A 223 5.72 -2.76 22.66
CA ASP A 223 4.72 -3.61 23.28
C ASP A 223 4.93 -5.05 22.79
N ASP A 224 5.08 -5.99 23.71
CA ASP A 224 5.31 -7.40 23.40
C ASP A 224 4.02 -8.25 23.55
N ALA A 225 2.90 -7.64 23.92
CA ALA A 225 1.63 -8.33 24.09
C ALA A 225 1.03 -8.73 22.74
N PRO A 226 0.37 -9.89 22.65
CA PRO A 226 -0.37 -10.26 21.45
C PRO A 226 -1.47 -9.23 21.15
N ALA A 227 -1.55 -8.71 19.93
CA ALA A 227 -2.55 -7.71 19.52
C ALA A 227 -4.02 -8.14 19.77
N THR A 228 -4.26 -9.45 19.88
CA THR A 228 -5.58 -10.01 20.23
C THR A 228 -5.92 -9.98 21.72
N ASP A 229 -4.93 -9.71 22.59
CA ASP A 229 -5.13 -9.57 24.03
C ASP A 229 -5.06 -8.10 24.44
N THR A 230 -6.18 -7.41 24.26
CA THR A 230 -6.29 -5.97 24.54
C THR A 230 -5.96 -5.60 25.99
N ALA A 231 -6.19 -6.49 26.96
CA ALA A 231 -5.87 -6.21 28.35
C ALA A 231 -4.36 -6.28 28.61
N ALA A 232 -3.65 -7.22 27.97
CA ALA A 232 -2.21 -7.30 28.03
C ALA A 232 -1.57 -6.10 27.31
N VAL A 233 -2.06 -5.73 26.12
CA VAL A 233 -1.64 -4.52 25.40
C VAL A 233 -1.81 -3.27 26.27
N ASP A 234 -2.95 -3.08 26.92
CA ASP A 234 -3.19 -1.94 27.80
C ASP A 234 -2.21 -1.91 29.00
N GLN A 235 -1.87 -3.06 29.55
CA GLN A 235 -0.92 -3.15 30.68
C GLN A 235 0.51 -2.83 30.23
N ASP A 236 0.96 -3.37 29.10
CA ASP A 236 2.30 -3.16 28.57
C ASP A 236 2.49 -1.69 28.17
N THR A 237 1.53 -1.16 27.43
CA THR A 237 1.57 0.24 26.98
C THR A 237 1.60 1.23 28.14
N GLN A 238 0.82 1.00 29.24
CA GLN A 238 0.88 1.80 30.44
C GLN A 238 2.25 1.71 31.13
N THR A 239 2.85 0.51 31.18
CA THR A 239 4.19 0.31 31.73
C THR A 239 5.23 1.08 30.94
N ILE A 240 5.15 1.08 29.61
CA ILE A 240 6.01 1.85 28.72
C ILE A 240 5.82 3.34 28.96
N ALA A 241 4.58 3.82 29.06
CA ALA A 241 4.29 5.22 29.32
C ALA A 241 4.84 5.71 30.67
N LEU A 242 4.74 4.89 31.73
CA LEU A 242 5.35 5.19 33.04
C LEU A 242 6.89 5.23 32.96
N ARG A 243 7.49 4.34 32.20
CA ARG A 243 8.92 4.33 31.95
C ARG A 243 9.37 5.61 31.22
N PHE A 244 8.66 6.00 30.15
CA PHE A 244 8.91 7.24 29.43
C PHE A 244 8.86 8.46 30.35
N LYS A 245 7.83 8.50 31.22
CA LYS A 245 7.73 9.56 32.23
C LYS A 245 8.94 9.59 33.16
N SER A 246 9.40 8.44 33.65
CA SER A 246 10.53 8.36 34.59
C SER A 246 11.85 8.76 33.93
N GLU A 247 12.00 8.52 32.63
CA GLU A 247 13.18 8.91 31.84
C GLU A 247 13.10 10.37 31.33
N GLY A 248 12.03 11.09 31.67
CA GLY A 248 11.85 12.49 31.30
C GLY A 248 11.55 12.70 29.82
N VAL A 249 10.98 11.71 29.15
CA VAL A 249 10.45 11.85 27.78
C VAL A 249 9.37 12.93 27.78
N ASN A 250 9.47 13.87 26.86
CA ASN A 250 8.51 14.96 26.69
C ASN A 250 8.03 15.16 25.26
N GLU A 251 8.38 14.20 24.38
CA GLU A 251 7.82 13.99 23.04
C GLU A 251 7.82 12.48 22.75
N VAL A 252 6.73 11.93 22.24
CA VAL A 252 6.65 10.50 21.87
C VAL A 252 6.52 10.38 20.35
N VAL A 253 7.28 9.47 19.75
CA VAL A 253 7.12 9.05 18.37
C VAL A 253 6.53 7.63 18.38
N ALA A 254 5.30 7.51 17.94
CA ALA A 254 4.56 6.25 17.82
C ALA A 254 4.73 5.72 16.39
N VAL A 255 5.40 4.59 16.28
CA VAL A 255 5.87 4.03 15.00
C VAL A 255 4.92 2.96 14.49
N GLY A 256 4.65 3.02 13.18
CA GLY A 256 3.84 2.05 12.47
C GLY A 256 2.34 2.12 12.77
N GLY A 257 1.62 1.16 12.23
CA GLY A 257 0.18 1.07 12.37
C GLY A 257 -0.26 0.78 13.80
N SER A 258 0.32 -0.24 14.43
CA SER A 258 0.02 -0.61 15.82
C SER A 258 0.45 0.47 16.80
N GLY A 259 1.63 1.08 16.58
CA GLY A 259 2.09 2.20 17.40
C GLY A 259 1.12 3.38 17.38
N ALA A 260 0.57 3.71 16.22
CA ALA A 260 -0.38 4.81 16.07
C ALA A 260 -1.71 4.54 16.81
N THR A 261 -2.16 3.28 16.87
CA THR A 261 -3.43 2.88 17.52
C THR A 261 -3.30 2.68 19.02
N ASP A 262 -2.19 2.12 19.50
CA ASP A 262 -2.01 1.72 20.89
C ASP A 262 -1.41 2.85 21.77
N CYS A 263 -0.56 3.69 21.21
CA CYS A 263 0.06 4.81 21.95
C CYS A 263 -0.95 5.76 22.59
N PRO A 264 -2.02 6.24 21.93
CA PRO A 264 -3.02 7.09 22.57
C PRO A 264 -3.72 6.41 23.76
N ARG A 265 -3.97 5.11 23.67
CA ARG A 265 -4.58 4.33 24.78
C ARG A 265 -3.64 4.25 25.97
N ALA A 266 -2.36 3.99 25.72
CA ALA A 266 -1.33 3.99 26.75
C ALA A 266 -1.23 5.34 27.48
N LEU A 267 -1.19 6.42 26.72
CA LEU A 267 -1.08 7.76 27.26
C LEU A 267 -2.36 8.18 28.03
N ASP A 268 -3.53 7.72 27.60
CA ASP A 268 -4.77 8.02 28.30
C ASP A 268 -4.81 7.44 29.72
N GLY A 269 -4.37 6.22 29.91
CA GLY A 269 -4.33 5.56 31.22
C GLY A 269 -3.55 6.34 32.28
N ILE A 270 -2.65 7.24 31.89
CA ILE A 270 -1.84 8.06 32.80
C ILE A 270 -1.90 9.56 32.52
N GLN A 271 -2.82 10.02 31.66
CA GLN A 271 -2.90 11.42 31.18
C GLN A 271 -3.02 12.47 32.29
N SER A 272 -3.61 12.12 33.43
CA SER A 272 -3.70 13.04 34.58
C SER A 272 -2.32 13.43 35.13
N THR A 273 -1.28 12.66 34.86
CA THR A 273 0.06 12.82 35.41
C THR A 273 1.15 12.94 34.36
N TYR A 274 0.84 12.55 33.12
CA TYR A 274 1.78 12.55 32.01
C TYR A 274 1.03 12.62 30.67
N LYS A 275 1.14 13.73 29.98
CA LYS A 275 0.48 13.98 28.68
C LYS A 275 1.47 14.65 27.71
N PRO A 276 2.48 13.92 27.24
CA PRO A 276 3.39 14.46 26.24
C PRO A 276 2.66 14.68 24.91
N PRO A 277 3.08 15.65 24.09
CA PRO A 277 2.75 15.62 22.66
C PRO A 277 3.36 14.38 22.02
N TRP A 278 2.75 13.92 20.93
CA TRP A 278 3.20 12.74 20.24
C TRP A 278 3.00 12.81 18.72
N ILE A 279 3.83 12.07 18.01
CA ILE A 279 3.83 11.97 16.56
C ILE A 279 3.44 10.55 16.20
N ALA A 280 2.43 10.38 15.33
CA ALA A 280 2.15 9.11 14.66
C ALA A 280 2.88 9.09 13.32
N THR A 281 3.72 8.08 13.06
CA THR A 281 4.42 7.95 11.79
C THR A 281 3.49 7.52 10.66
N ASN A 282 2.50 6.68 10.95
CA ASN A 282 1.53 6.17 9.98
C ASN A 282 0.27 7.04 9.96
N TYR A 283 0.16 7.88 8.93
CA TYR A 283 -1.01 8.75 8.72
C TYR A 283 -2.31 7.96 8.53
N THR A 284 -2.28 6.87 7.77
CA THR A 284 -3.48 6.09 7.45
C THR A 284 -4.11 5.49 8.70
N SER A 285 -3.30 4.88 9.57
CA SER A 285 -3.78 4.30 10.82
C SER A 285 -4.37 5.35 11.75
N ILE A 286 -3.63 6.44 12.03
CA ILE A 286 -4.13 7.47 12.94
C ILE A 286 -5.36 8.19 12.40
N SER A 287 -5.46 8.42 11.10
CA SER A 287 -6.64 9.03 10.50
C SER A 287 -7.86 8.13 10.58
N SER A 288 -7.68 6.82 10.38
CA SER A 288 -8.73 5.82 10.50
C SER A 288 -9.24 5.69 11.94
N ASP A 289 -8.36 5.73 12.92
CA ASP A 289 -8.72 5.65 14.35
C ASP A 289 -9.48 6.89 14.81
N ILE A 290 -8.99 8.08 14.45
CA ILE A 290 -9.69 9.34 14.73
C ILE A 290 -11.10 9.28 14.14
N ALA A 291 -11.19 8.74 12.96
CA ALA A 291 -12.41 8.54 12.23
C ALA A 291 -13.38 7.60 12.95
N ALA A 292 -12.91 6.42 13.36
CA ALA A 292 -13.70 5.43 14.09
C ALA A 292 -14.20 5.95 15.44
N ALA A 293 -13.45 6.84 16.08
CA ALA A 293 -13.80 7.46 17.36
C ALA A 293 -14.93 8.50 17.28
N LYS A 294 -15.49 8.77 16.11
CA LYS A 294 -16.65 9.67 15.85
C LYS A 294 -16.55 11.03 16.54
N GLY A 295 -15.41 11.68 16.38
CA GLY A 295 -15.20 13.06 16.81
C GLY A 295 -15.12 13.24 18.32
N GLY A 296 -13.97 13.57 18.84
CA GLY A 296 -13.76 13.98 20.22
C GLY A 296 -13.26 12.90 21.15
N ASN A 297 -12.26 12.14 20.74
CA ASN A 297 -11.52 11.30 21.66
C ASN A 297 -10.36 12.11 22.27
N PRO A 298 -10.30 12.31 23.59
CA PRO A 298 -9.22 13.03 24.27
C PRO A 298 -7.84 12.37 24.09
N TYR A 299 -7.80 11.12 23.64
CA TYR A 299 -6.57 10.38 23.36
C TYR A 299 -5.73 11.04 22.25
N TYR A 300 -6.37 11.69 21.29
CA TYR A 300 -5.68 12.31 20.15
C TYR A 300 -5.24 13.74 20.41
N ASP A 301 -5.56 14.29 21.59
CA ASP A 301 -5.04 15.62 21.96
C ASP A 301 -3.51 15.65 21.80
N ASN A 302 -3.01 16.67 21.12
CA ASN A 302 -1.60 16.89 20.85
C ASN A 302 -0.92 15.87 19.90
N VAL A 303 -1.70 15.05 19.15
CA VAL A 303 -1.10 14.23 18.09
C VAL A 303 -0.74 15.09 16.88
N MET A 304 0.42 14.80 16.33
CA MET A 304 0.86 15.24 15.01
C MET A 304 1.12 14.04 14.12
N THR A 305 0.94 14.23 12.82
CA THR A 305 1.32 13.27 11.80
C THR A 305 1.70 13.99 10.52
N SER A 306 2.09 13.25 9.52
CA SER A 306 2.40 13.79 8.20
C SER A 306 1.80 12.92 7.12
N ASP A 307 1.08 13.53 6.19
CA ASP A 307 0.55 12.86 4.99
C ASP A 307 1.54 13.06 3.83
N PRO A 308 2.02 11.98 3.17
CA PRO A 308 2.90 12.09 2.00
C PRO A 308 2.19 12.59 0.74
N SER A 309 0.87 12.63 0.74
CA SER A 309 0.03 12.92 -0.41
C SER A 309 -0.89 14.14 -0.20
N LEU A 310 -1.69 14.47 -1.20
CA LEU A 310 -2.80 15.38 -0.99
C LEU A 310 -3.83 14.76 -0.04
N SER A 311 -4.45 15.60 0.79
CA SER A 311 -5.66 15.16 1.47
C SER A 311 -6.70 14.69 0.44
N VAL A 312 -7.52 13.73 0.82
CA VAL A 312 -8.56 13.17 -0.07
C VAL A 312 -9.50 14.26 -0.58
N TYR A 313 -9.75 15.29 0.24
CA TYR A 313 -10.53 16.46 -0.17
C TYR A 313 -9.85 17.23 -1.31
N GLN A 314 -8.55 17.44 -1.25
CA GLN A 314 -7.79 18.10 -2.31
C GLN A 314 -7.70 17.23 -3.56
N ALA A 315 -7.45 15.94 -3.41
CA ALA A 315 -7.46 14.98 -4.53
C ALA A 315 -8.82 14.95 -5.24
N TRP A 316 -9.91 15.02 -4.49
CA TRP A 316 -11.26 15.10 -5.06
C TRP A 316 -11.48 16.35 -5.92
N GLN A 317 -10.82 17.47 -5.63
CA GLN A 317 -10.92 18.70 -6.43
C GLN A 317 -10.17 18.62 -7.76
N ASP A 318 -9.34 17.60 -7.96
CA ASP A 318 -8.64 17.40 -9.23
C ASP A 318 -9.63 17.21 -10.38
N PRO A 319 -9.51 17.99 -11.47
CA PRO A 319 -10.37 17.86 -12.64
C PRO A 319 -10.41 16.44 -13.25
N ALA A 320 -9.32 15.68 -13.15
CA ALA A 320 -9.27 14.30 -13.63
C ALA A 320 -10.10 13.37 -12.75
N ILE A 321 -10.02 13.50 -11.42
CA ILE A 321 -10.89 12.78 -10.48
C ILE A 321 -12.37 13.17 -10.69
N GLN A 322 -12.66 14.46 -10.86
CA GLN A 322 -14.02 14.94 -11.16
C GLN A 322 -14.56 14.39 -12.48
N LYS A 323 -13.70 14.17 -13.47
CA LYS A 323 -14.08 13.47 -14.72
C LYS A 323 -14.43 12.02 -14.45
N CYS A 324 -13.61 11.28 -13.68
CA CYS A 324 -13.90 9.90 -13.28
C CYS A 324 -15.23 9.81 -12.51
N TYR A 325 -15.46 10.69 -11.54
CA TYR A 325 -16.73 10.78 -10.82
C TYR A 325 -17.93 10.92 -11.78
N LYS A 326 -17.86 11.85 -12.73
CA LYS A 326 -18.96 12.05 -13.70
C LYS A 326 -19.22 10.82 -14.57
N ILE A 327 -18.18 10.06 -14.90
CA ILE A 327 -18.29 8.82 -15.68
C ILE A 327 -19.01 7.76 -14.84
N VAL A 328 -18.56 7.53 -13.59
CA VAL A 328 -19.18 6.55 -12.70
C VAL A 328 -20.63 6.92 -12.37
N HIS A 329 -20.87 8.16 -11.95
CA HIS A 329 -22.21 8.63 -11.61
C HIS A 329 -23.18 8.59 -12.80
N LYS A 330 -22.70 8.81 -14.03
CA LYS A 330 -23.52 8.66 -15.24
C LYS A 330 -23.89 7.20 -15.51
N ALA A 331 -22.98 6.27 -15.26
CA ALA A 331 -23.22 4.84 -15.46
C ALA A 331 -24.10 4.24 -14.35
N TYR A 332 -23.89 4.69 -13.12
CA TYR A 332 -24.55 4.20 -11.90
C TYR A 332 -25.12 5.38 -11.08
N PRO A 333 -26.19 6.00 -11.53
CA PRO A 333 -26.74 7.21 -10.88
C PRO A 333 -27.37 6.97 -9.51
N SER A 334 -27.64 5.72 -9.17
CA SER A 334 -28.16 5.32 -7.86
C SER A 334 -27.09 5.14 -6.79
N ASP A 335 -25.80 5.08 -7.18
CA ASP A 335 -24.72 4.92 -6.21
C ASP A 335 -24.57 6.18 -5.36
N PRO A 336 -24.57 6.04 -4.03
CA PRO A 336 -24.44 7.17 -3.12
C PRO A 336 -22.99 7.65 -3.04
N ILE A 337 -22.49 8.32 -4.07
CA ILE A 337 -21.14 8.88 -4.08
C ILE A 337 -21.20 10.29 -3.50
N SER A 338 -20.79 10.43 -2.25
CA SER A 338 -20.65 11.72 -1.57
C SER A 338 -19.23 12.26 -1.72
N PRO A 339 -19.04 13.56 -1.94
CA PRO A 339 -17.69 14.14 -1.91
C PRO A 339 -17.07 13.99 -0.52
N PRO A 340 -15.73 13.90 -0.41
CA PRO A 340 -15.08 13.91 0.88
C PRO A 340 -15.40 15.20 1.64
N PRO A 341 -15.54 15.11 2.98
CA PRO A 341 -15.82 16.29 3.79
C PRO A 341 -14.69 17.31 3.70
N ASN A 342 -15.04 18.59 3.68
CA ASN A 342 -14.04 19.65 3.74
C ASN A 342 -13.40 19.66 5.16
N PRO A 343 -12.08 19.47 5.29
CA PRO A 343 -11.40 19.42 6.59
C PRO A 343 -11.54 20.72 7.41
N ASP A 344 -11.85 21.83 6.76
CA ASP A 344 -12.05 23.13 7.44
C ASP A 344 -13.46 23.28 8.08
N THR A 345 -14.30 22.26 7.98
CA THR A 345 -15.67 22.30 8.51
C THR A 345 -15.90 21.27 9.62
N PRO A 346 -16.73 21.59 10.64
CA PRO A 346 -17.06 20.62 11.71
C PRO A 346 -17.73 19.33 11.19
N ALA A 347 -18.32 19.36 10.00
CA ALA A 347 -18.90 18.18 9.37
C ALA A 347 -17.84 17.15 8.93
N ALA A 348 -16.58 17.54 8.82
CA ALA A 348 -15.49 16.64 8.44
C ALA A 348 -15.29 15.49 9.45
N ALA A 349 -15.61 15.73 10.72
CA ALA A 349 -15.52 14.73 11.78
C ALA A 349 -16.69 13.73 11.81
N ALA A 350 -17.76 14.00 11.07
CA ALA A 350 -19.03 13.36 11.37
C ALA A 350 -19.18 11.95 10.79
N ASP A 351 -18.49 11.57 9.71
CA ASP A 351 -18.70 10.23 9.11
C ASP A 351 -17.58 9.79 8.16
N SER A 352 -16.41 9.55 8.70
CA SER A 352 -15.29 8.97 7.93
C SER A 352 -15.46 7.45 7.68
N SER A 353 -16.38 6.80 8.38
CA SER A 353 -16.77 5.42 8.06
C SER A 353 -17.55 5.32 6.75
N ASN A 354 -17.92 6.45 6.15
CA ASN A 354 -18.70 6.55 4.91
C ASN A 354 -17.94 7.31 3.81
N ALA A 355 -16.81 6.76 3.40
CA ALA A 355 -15.94 7.35 2.38
C ALA A 355 -16.34 6.92 0.95
N THR A 356 -17.62 7.06 0.58
CA THR A 356 -18.17 6.54 -0.69
C THR A 356 -17.48 7.07 -1.96
N TYR A 357 -16.69 8.12 -1.85
CA TYR A 357 -15.82 8.65 -2.91
C TYR A 357 -14.58 7.81 -3.16
N ALA A 358 -14.15 6.98 -2.19
CA ALA A 358 -12.85 6.30 -2.21
C ALA A 358 -12.72 5.36 -3.40
N ALA A 359 -13.77 4.60 -3.73
CA ALA A 359 -13.79 3.73 -4.90
C ALA A 359 -13.49 4.48 -6.21
N VAL A 360 -14.06 5.69 -6.39
CA VAL A 360 -13.83 6.48 -7.60
C VAL A 360 -12.41 6.99 -7.65
N VAL A 361 -11.90 7.54 -6.55
CA VAL A 361 -10.54 8.11 -6.49
C VAL A 361 -9.50 7.02 -6.73
N SER A 362 -9.58 5.92 -6.00
CA SER A 362 -8.62 4.81 -6.09
C SER A 362 -8.60 4.19 -7.49
N VAL A 363 -9.76 3.80 -8.03
CA VAL A 363 -9.83 3.17 -9.35
C VAL A 363 -9.38 4.12 -10.46
N CYS A 364 -9.70 5.43 -10.35
CA CYS A 364 -9.26 6.43 -11.31
C CYS A 364 -7.74 6.57 -11.34
N SER A 365 -7.10 6.70 -10.17
CA SER A 365 -5.66 6.92 -10.05
C SER A 365 -4.87 5.68 -10.46
N THR A 366 -5.30 4.49 -10.01
CA THR A 366 -4.61 3.24 -10.29
C THR A 366 -4.73 2.80 -11.77
N LEU A 367 -5.88 2.99 -12.40
CA LEU A 367 -6.00 2.75 -13.84
C LEU A 367 -5.15 3.73 -14.66
N ALA A 368 -5.02 4.97 -14.21
CA ALA A 368 -4.19 5.96 -14.90
C ALA A 368 -2.71 5.60 -14.87
N ILE A 369 -2.21 5.07 -13.75
CA ILE A 369 -0.80 4.63 -13.67
C ILE A 369 -0.55 3.39 -14.53
N VAL A 370 -1.47 2.39 -14.53
CA VAL A 370 -1.36 1.23 -15.44
C VAL A 370 -1.31 1.68 -16.89
N ALA A 371 -2.19 2.60 -17.28
CA ALA A 371 -2.21 3.15 -18.63
C ALA A 371 -0.90 3.87 -18.97
N ALA A 372 -0.41 4.74 -18.08
CA ALA A 372 0.82 5.48 -18.29
C ALA A 372 2.04 4.57 -18.46
N ILE A 373 2.15 3.51 -17.65
CA ILE A 373 3.23 2.54 -17.75
C ILE A 373 3.12 1.73 -19.06
N ALA A 374 1.93 1.22 -19.37
CA ALA A 374 1.72 0.41 -20.55
C ALA A 374 1.91 1.20 -21.86
N ASP A 375 1.43 2.45 -21.92
CA ASP A 375 1.65 3.35 -23.06
C ASP A 375 3.16 3.64 -23.25
N HIS A 376 3.91 3.77 -22.15
CA HIS A 376 5.37 3.96 -22.21
C HIS A 376 6.11 2.68 -22.61
N ALA A 377 5.59 1.49 -22.28
CA ALA A 377 6.13 0.20 -22.70
C ALA A 377 5.89 -0.06 -24.20
N GLY A 378 4.78 0.45 -24.73
CA GLY A 378 4.41 0.35 -26.13
C GLY A 378 3.81 -1.01 -26.52
N ARG A 379 3.88 -1.33 -27.83
CA ARG A 379 3.14 -2.47 -28.39
C ARG A 379 3.65 -3.84 -27.96
N ASP A 380 4.93 -3.97 -27.61
CA ASP A 380 5.51 -5.23 -27.15
C ASP A 380 5.39 -5.32 -25.61
N LEU A 381 4.15 -5.28 -25.13
CA LEU A 381 3.83 -5.27 -23.70
C LEU A 381 4.09 -6.66 -23.12
N THR A 382 5.09 -6.74 -22.25
CA THR A 382 5.48 -7.90 -21.43
C THR A 382 5.67 -7.43 -20.00
N VAL A 383 5.75 -8.34 -19.03
CA VAL A 383 6.09 -8.00 -17.64
C VAL A 383 7.42 -7.23 -17.61
N ALA A 384 8.42 -7.70 -18.35
CA ALA A 384 9.74 -7.04 -18.40
C ALA A 384 9.68 -5.64 -19.01
N SER A 385 8.95 -5.44 -20.12
CA SER A 385 8.81 -4.11 -20.74
C SER A 385 7.96 -3.17 -19.89
N PHE A 386 6.90 -3.66 -19.25
CA PHE A 386 6.08 -2.92 -18.31
C PHE A 386 6.89 -2.44 -17.10
N THR A 387 7.65 -3.34 -16.47
CA THR A 387 8.57 -3.03 -15.37
C THR A 387 9.59 -1.97 -15.77
N LYS A 388 10.26 -2.16 -16.89
CA LYS A 388 11.24 -1.21 -17.40
C LYS A 388 10.61 0.15 -17.70
N ALA A 389 9.42 0.16 -18.30
CA ALA A 389 8.67 1.37 -18.60
C ALA A 389 8.26 2.11 -17.33
N GLY A 390 7.74 1.37 -16.33
CA GLY A 390 7.40 1.94 -15.02
C GLY A 390 8.60 2.61 -14.37
N TYR A 391 9.74 1.92 -14.27
CA TYR A 391 10.97 2.52 -13.74
C TYR A 391 11.52 3.68 -14.60
N GLY A 392 11.08 3.77 -15.84
CA GLY A 392 11.40 4.87 -16.75
C GLY A 392 10.49 6.08 -16.67
N LEU A 393 9.34 5.98 -15.98
CA LEU A 393 8.40 7.10 -15.87
C LEU A 393 9.02 8.29 -15.16
N ARG A 394 8.86 9.47 -15.75
CA ARG A 394 9.37 10.73 -15.20
C ARG A 394 8.32 11.83 -15.37
N ASN A 395 8.06 12.56 -14.30
CA ASN A 395 7.20 13.75 -14.29
C ASN A 395 5.79 13.49 -14.87
N VAL A 396 5.19 12.35 -14.50
CA VAL A 396 3.84 11.99 -14.95
C VAL A 396 2.82 12.52 -13.95
N THR A 397 1.88 13.34 -14.41
CA THR A 397 0.77 13.80 -13.58
C THR A 397 -0.31 12.72 -13.55
N LEU A 398 -0.57 12.17 -12.36
CA LEU A 398 -1.64 11.21 -12.14
C LEU A 398 -2.86 11.90 -11.52
N PRO A 399 -4.08 11.39 -11.77
CA PRO A 399 -5.28 11.88 -11.13
C PRO A 399 -5.16 11.85 -9.60
N GLY A 400 -5.47 12.95 -8.94
CA GLY A 400 -5.41 13.05 -7.48
C GLY A 400 -4.01 13.17 -6.88
N SER A 401 -2.94 13.23 -7.70
CA SER A 401 -1.59 13.46 -7.19
C SER A 401 -1.28 14.96 -7.05
N SER A 402 -0.56 15.32 -5.97
CA SER A 402 -0.14 16.72 -5.71
C SER A 402 0.93 17.21 -6.68
N GLU A 403 1.77 16.30 -7.12
CA GLU A 403 2.95 16.58 -7.94
C GLU A 403 3.14 15.47 -8.98
N PRO A 404 3.86 15.77 -10.08
CA PRO A 404 4.20 14.74 -11.04
C PRO A 404 5.03 13.63 -10.40
N VAL A 405 4.62 12.39 -10.62
CA VAL A 405 5.32 11.21 -10.10
C VAL A 405 6.44 10.78 -11.02
N SER A 406 7.50 10.25 -10.42
CA SER A 406 8.63 9.64 -11.12
C SER A 406 9.04 8.38 -10.37
N PHE A 407 9.31 7.30 -11.09
CA PHE A 407 9.76 6.05 -10.51
C PHE A 407 11.18 5.72 -10.95
N GLY A 408 11.82 4.80 -10.24
CA GLY A 408 13.14 4.28 -10.53
C GLY A 408 13.33 2.87 -10.02
N PRO A 409 14.39 2.16 -10.44
CA PRO A 409 14.61 0.75 -10.05
C PRO A 409 14.69 0.49 -8.54
N ASN A 410 15.08 1.51 -7.77
CA ASN A 410 15.16 1.42 -6.29
C ASN A 410 14.12 2.33 -5.61
N GLN A 411 13.18 2.86 -6.38
CA GLN A 411 12.17 3.79 -5.90
C GLN A 411 10.91 3.65 -6.78
N PRO A 412 10.14 2.57 -6.61
CA PRO A 412 8.90 2.34 -7.35
C PRO A 412 7.72 3.11 -6.74
N TYR A 413 7.98 4.26 -6.13
CA TYR A 413 7.02 5.15 -5.46
C TYR A 413 7.46 6.60 -5.60
N PRO A 414 6.54 7.58 -5.53
CA PRO A 414 6.90 9.00 -5.44
C PRO A 414 7.62 9.28 -4.13
N GLN A 415 8.44 10.34 -4.09
CA GLN A 415 9.12 10.70 -2.83
C GLN A 415 8.16 11.12 -1.72
N GLY A 416 6.96 11.56 -2.08
CA GLY A 416 6.03 12.17 -1.14
C GLY A 416 6.47 13.59 -0.75
N ARG A 417 5.48 14.40 -0.40
CA ARG A 417 5.71 15.74 0.16
C ARG A 417 5.06 15.79 1.54
N PRO A 418 5.82 16.11 2.61
CA PRO A 418 5.25 16.10 3.94
C PRO A 418 4.23 17.23 4.13
N HIS A 419 2.99 16.87 4.34
CA HIS A 419 1.92 17.74 4.79
C HIS A 419 1.74 17.51 6.28
N LEU A 420 2.28 18.41 7.10
CA LEU A 420 2.20 18.28 8.56
C LEU A 420 0.78 18.56 9.02
N LEU A 421 0.25 17.67 9.84
CA LEU A 421 -1.11 17.69 10.34
C LEU A 421 -1.10 17.63 11.89
N VAL A 422 -2.09 18.27 12.50
CA VAL A 422 -2.35 18.22 13.94
C VAL A 422 -3.81 17.89 14.19
N TYR A 423 -4.09 17.20 15.27
CA TYR A 423 -5.48 16.96 15.66
C TYR A 423 -6.12 18.24 16.20
N SER A 424 -7.30 18.55 15.69
CA SER A 424 -8.13 19.66 16.15
C SER A 424 -9.25 19.13 17.03
N THR A 425 -9.18 19.36 18.32
CA THR A 425 -10.26 19.02 19.27
C THR A 425 -11.58 19.70 18.92
N LYS A 426 -11.52 20.89 18.31
CA LYS A 426 -12.72 21.63 17.88
C LYS A 426 -13.41 20.96 16.70
N LEU A 427 -12.64 20.40 15.75
CA LEU A 427 -13.15 19.79 14.54
C LEU A 427 -13.26 18.28 14.61
N GLY A 428 -12.60 17.65 15.61
CA GLY A 428 -12.56 16.20 15.78
C GLY A 428 -11.80 15.47 14.67
N THR A 429 -10.85 16.14 13.99
CA THR A 429 -10.12 15.59 12.84
C THR A 429 -8.72 16.19 12.75
N LEU A 430 -7.88 15.61 11.88
CA LEU A 430 -6.58 16.15 11.52
C LEU A 430 -6.75 17.38 10.61
N VAL A 431 -6.04 18.43 10.91
CA VAL A 431 -6.00 19.68 10.13
C VAL A 431 -4.55 20.06 9.83
N PRO A 432 -4.30 20.86 8.79
CA PRO A 432 -2.96 21.36 8.52
C PRO A 432 -2.34 22.01 9.76
N ALA A 433 -1.11 21.62 10.09
CA ALA A 433 -0.40 22.25 11.18
C ALA A 433 -0.20 23.75 10.87
N PRO A 434 -0.40 24.65 11.85
CA PRO A 434 -0.17 26.06 11.63
C PRO A 434 1.28 26.29 11.18
N SER A 435 1.47 26.99 10.06
CA SER A 435 2.81 27.37 9.62
C SER A 435 3.46 28.22 10.71
N ARG A 436 4.61 27.76 11.22
CA ARG A 436 5.42 28.55 12.14
C ARG A 436 6.29 29.61 11.41
N ASP A 437 6.07 29.79 10.12
CA ASP A 437 6.70 30.82 9.30
C ASP A 437 5.93 32.13 9.46
N GLY A 438 5.96 32.67 10.67
CA GLY A 438 5.41 33.97 11.05
C GLY A 438 6.46 34.79 11.79
N GLY A 439 7.57 35.06 11.11
CA GLY A 439 8.64 35.88 11.59
C GLY A 439 9.49 36.37 10.45
#